data_0fb1eac34221962525015a1b0418788d
#
_entry.id   0fb1eac34221962525015a1b0418788d
#
_cell.length_a   1.000
_cell.length_b   1.000
_cell.length_c   1.000
_cell.angle_alpha   90.00
_cell.angle_beta   90.00
_cell.angle_gamma   90.00
#
_symmetry.space_group_name_H-M   'P 1'
#
loop_
_entity.id
_entity.type
_entity.pdbx_description
1 polymer ?
#
loop_
_entity_poly.entity_id
_entity_poly.type
_entity_poly.pdbx_seq_one_letter_code
_entity_poly.pdbx_strand_id
1 'polypeptide(L)'
;MKKDDWNRLFPIHLENHNPQWRVVFQKEKELILSEIKAFDPILIEHVGSTSINGIKAKPYIDILIVIAEELLFNEDLIVRLAALGYTYFLVPKRDDIEAYMSFGKGYNLEGKHEQIFHIHMCPPSNLTVKQIEFRDYLRANPEQAKIYEKLKMDSAKKFKNDRGAYVLSKNEFVQQVLALASN
;
A
#
# COMPACT_ATOMS: atom_id res chain seq x y z
N MET A 1 21.58 -3.90 0.54
CA MET A 1 21.20 -2.85 1.51
C MET A 1 21.28 -3.45 2.91
N LYS A 2 21.88 -2.75 3.87
CA LYS A 2 22.02 -3.23 5.25
C LYS A 2 20.68 -3.14 6.00
N LYS A 3 20.50 -3.94 7.07
CA LYS A 3 19.25 -3.95 7.88
C LYS A 3 18.94 -2.54 8.46
N ASP A 4 19.96 -1.79 8.83
CA ASP A 4 19.82 -0.42 9.37
C ASP A 4 19.31 0.57 8.31
N ASP A 5 19.72 0.42 7.04
CA ASP A 5 19.20 1.24 5.94
C ASP A 5 17.71 0.97 5.70
N TRP A 6 17.28 -0.30 5.82
CA TRP A 6 15.86 -0.66 5.76
C TRP A 6 15.04 0.01 6.86
N ASN A 7 15.53 -0.01 8.09
CA ASN A 7 14.83 0.62 9.23
C ASN A 7 14.76 2.15 9.08
N ARG A 8 15.77 2.77 8.46
CA ARG A 8 15.78 4.22 8.17
C ARG A 8 14.83 4.59 7.03
N LEU A 9 14.77 3.77 5.96
CA LEU A 9 13.86 3.99 4.83
C LEU A 9 12.40 3.74 5.18
N PHE A 10 12.14 2.83 6.11
CA PHE A 10 10.79 2.35 6.42
C PHE A 10 10.47 2.39 7.92
N PRO A 11 10.56 3.55 8.59
CA PRO A 11 10.30 3.65 10.02
C PRO A 11 8.87 3.21 10.33
N ILE A 12 8.70 2.54 11.50
CA ILE A 12 7.37 2.20 12.03
C ILE A 12 6.92 3.36 12.89
N HIS A 13 6.43 4.42 12.24
CA HIS A 13 5.85 5.60 12.91
C HIS A 13 4.39 5.75 12.50
N LEU A 14 3.48 5.84 13.50
CA LEU A 14 2.05 6.00 13.27
C LEU A 14 1.63 7.41 13.67
N GLU A 15 0.96 8.09 12.75
CA GLU A 15 0.38 9.42 12.93
C GLU A 15 -1.14 9.36 13.06
N ASN A 16 -1.74 10.39 13.63
CA ASN A 16 -3.18 10.57 13.61
C ASN A 16 -3.69 10.64 12.17
N HIS A 17 -4.93 10.23 11.94
CA HIS A 17 -5.53 10.35 10.61
C HIS A 17 -5.45 11.80 10.11
N ASN A 18 -4.95 11.96 8.89
CA ASN A 18 -4.88 13.25 8.20
C ASN A 18 -5.82 13.26 7.00
N PRO A 19 -6.88 14.09 7.00
CA PRO A 19 -7.82 14.19 5.87
C PRO A 19 -7.15 14.56 4.54
N GLN A 20 -5.97 15.20 4.58
CA GLN A 20 -5.21 15.56 3.38
C GLN A 20 -4.69 14.34 2.62
N TRP A 21 -4.57 13.16 3.23
CA TRP A 21 -4.13 11.95 2.53
C TRP A 21 -5.01 11.62 1.32
N ARG A 22 -6.32 11.87 1.43
CA ARG A 22 -7.24 11.69 0.29
C ARG A 22 -6.94 12.66 -0.85
N VAL A 23 -6.64 13.91 -0.54
CA VAL A 23 -6.30 14.94 -1.54
C VAL A 23 -4.96 14.62 -2.19
N VAL A 24 -3.98 14.21 -1.39
CA VAL A 24 -2.65 13.79 -1.86
C VAL A 24 -2.77 12.58 -2.80
N PHE A 25 -3.55 11.58 -2.42
CA PHE A 25 -3.85 10.43 -3.29
C PHE A 25 -4.46 10.88 -4.61
N GLN A 26 -5.48 11.76 -4.60
CA GLN A 26 -6.16 12.17 -5.81
C GLN A 26 -5.23 12.86 -6.80
N LYS A 27 -4.37 13.76 -6.32
CA LYS A 27 -3.36 14.42 -7.15
C LYS A 27 -2.37 13.43 -7.75
N GLU A 28 -1.90 12.48 -6.95
CA GLU A 28 -0.96 11.45 -7.43
C GLU A 28 -1.63 10.50 -8.43
N LYS A 29 -2.89 10.12 -8.21
CA LYS A 29 -3.70 9.34 -9.17
C LYS A 29 -3.78 10.03 -10.53
N GLU A 30 -4.02 11.34 -10.56
CA GLU A 30 -4.09 12.13 -11.80
C GLU A 30 -2.73 12.14 -12.54
N LEU A 31 -1.63 12.29 -11.81
CA LEU A 31 -0.27 12.21 -12.38
C LEU A 31 0.01 10.82 -12.95
N ILE A 32 -0.26 9.78 -12.19
CA ILE A 32 -0.10 8.39 -12.65
C ILE A 32 -0.93 8.17 -13.91
N LEU A 33 -2.21 8.53 -13.88
CA LEU A 33 -3.12 8.31 -15.00
C LEU A 33 -2.67 9.07 -16.25
N SER A 34 -2.08 10.28 -16.13
CA SER A 34 -1.54 11.03 -17.28
C SER A 34 -0.44 10.27 -18.02
N GLU A 35 0.35 9.46 -17.31
CA GLU A 35 1.44 8.66 -17.88
C GLU A 35 1.00 7.31 -18.41
N ILE A 36 0.07 6.65 -17.73
CA ILE A 36 -0.27 5.25 -18.03
C ILE A 36 -1.65 5.09 -18.70
N LYS A 37 -2.39 6.16 -19.02
CA LYS A 37 -3.73 6.07 -19.63
C LYS A 37 -3.76 5.25 -20.93
N ALA A 38 -2.68 5.24 -21.70
CA ALA A 38 -2.58 4.48 -22.94
C ALA A 38 -2.60 2.94 -22.71
N PHE A 39 -2.37 2.49 -21.49
CA PHE A 39 -2.43 1.07 -21.07
C PHE A 39 -3.80 0.69 -20.50
N ASP A 40 -4.77 1.62 -20.52
CA ASP A 40 -6.14 1.42 -20.07
C ASP A 40 -6.24 0.69 -18.69
N PRO A 41 -5.70 1.28 -17.60
CA PRO A 41 -5.77 0.65 -16.30
C PRO A 41 -7.23 0.46 -15.88
N ILE A 42 -7.58 -0.77 -15.46
CA ILE A 42 -8.93 -1.16 -15.06
C ILE A 42 -9.38 -0.37 -13.83
N LEU A 43 -8.45 -0.12 -12.90
CA LEU A 43 -8.76 0.52 -11.62
C LEU A 43 -7.51 1.19 -11.04
N ILE A 44 -7.69 2.37 -10.41
CA ILE A 44 -6.67 3.03 -9.56
C ILE A 44 -7.36 3.47 -8.28
N GLU A 45 -7.01 2.85 -7.15
CA GLU A 45 -7.68 3.03 -5.86
C GLU A 45 -6.72 3.34 -4.70
N HIS A 46 -7.19 4.20 -3.78
CA HIS A 46 -6.52 4.43 -2.49
C HIS A 46 -6.80 3.26 -1.56
N VAL A 47 -5.78 2.51 -1.21
CA VAL A 47 -5.87 1.37 -0.29
C VAL A 47 -5.00 1.61 0.95
N GLY A 48 -4.81 0.59 1.79
CA GLY A 48 -4.02 0.70 3.00
C GLY A 48 -4.67 1.58 4.08
N SER A 49 -3.95 1.76 5.18
CA SER A 49 -4.50 2.38 6.39
C SER A 49 -4.79 3.87 6.26
N THR A 50 -4.09 4.61 5.39
CA THR A 50 -4.33 6.05 5.16
C THR A 50 -5.64 6.30 4.40
N SER A 51 -6.18 5.28 3.74
CA SER A 51 -7.48 5.34 3.07
C SER A 51 -8.67 5.15 4.03
N ILE A 52 -8.45 4.76 5.29
CA ILE A 52 -9.49 4.50 6.29
C ILE A 52 -9.56 5.67 7.26
N ASN A 53 -10.72 6.33 7.31
CA ASN A 53 -10.91 7.52 8.14
C ASN A 53 -10.80 7.21 9.65
N GLY A 54 -10.26 8.15 10.40
CA GLY A 54 -10.31 8.16 11.86
C GLY A 54 -9.37 7.20 12.56
N ILE A 55 -8.48 6.48 11.86
CA ILE A 55 -7.48 5.61 12.47
C ILE A 55 -6.05 6.09 12.23
N LYS A 56 -5.16 5.83 13.19
CA LYS A 56 -3.73 6.10 13.02
C LYS A 56 -3.13 5.22 11.93
N ALA A 57 -2.23 5.81 11.15
CA ALA A 57 -1.53 5.11 10.07
C ALA A 57 -0.07 5.61 9.94
N LYS A 58 0.78 4.82 9.30
CA LYS A 58 2.00 5.36 8.71
C LYS A 58 1.59 6.32 7.59
N PRO A 59 2.25 7.50 7.44
CA PRO A 59 1.86 8.50 6.44
C PRO A 59 2.25 8.09 5.02
N TYR A 60 1.94 6.85 4.64
CA TYR A 60 2.20 6.29 3.31
C TYR A 60 0.89 6.22 2.53
N ILE A 61 0.92 6.68 1.29
CA ILE A 61 -0.22 6.55 0.38
C ILE A 61 -0.04 5.26 -0.40
N ASP A 62 -0.80 4.23 -0.01
CA ASP A 62 -0.83 2.96 -0.72
C ASP A 62 -1.85 3.05 -1.86
N ILE A 63 -1.41 2.74 -3.09
CA ILE A 63 -2.19 2.82 -4.32
C ILE A 63 -2.27 1.43 -4.94
N LEU A 64 -3.47 0.93 -5.15
CA LEU A 64 -3.69 -0.27 -5.94
C LEU A 64 -4.01 0.14 -7.38
N ILE A 65 -3.27 -0.42 -8.34
CA ILE A 65 -3.53 -0.28 -9.77
C ILE A 65 -3.84 -1.67 -10.33
N VAL A 66 -5.02 -1.84 -10.88
CA VAL A 66 -5.40 -3.09 -11.54
C VAL A 66 -5.24 -2.91 -13.05
N ILE A 67 -4.51 -3.81 -13.68
CA ILE A 67 -4.18 -3.81 -15.12
C ILE A 67 -4.59 -5.14 -15.74
N ALA A 68 -4.69 -5.20 -17.07
CA ALA A 68 -4.88 -6.44 -17.78
C ALA A 68 -3.68 -7.39 -17.58
N GLU A 69 -3.93 -8.71 -17.61
CA GLU A 69 -2.93 -9.74 -17.31
C GLU A 69 -1.69 -9.65 -18.21
N GLU A 70 -1.88 -9.34 -19.49
CA GLU A 70 -0.82 -9.20 -20.50
C GLU A 70 0.11 -8.00 -20.26
N LEU A 71 -0.31 -7.04 -19.42
CA LEU A 71 0.50 -5.89 -19.03
C LEU A 71 1.36 -6.14 -17.79
N LEU A 72 1.21 -7.30 -17.16
CA LEU A 72 2.02 -7.64 -16.00
C LEU A 72 3.51 -7.72 -16.41
N PHE A 73 4.35 -7.00 -15.69
CA PHE A 73 5.80 -6.85 -15.97
C PHE A 73 6.14 -6.12 -17.28
N ASN A 74 5.21 -5.34 -17.84
CA ASN A 74 5.47 -4.55 -19.03
C ASN A 74 6.54 -3.46 -18.77
N GLU A 75 7.58 -3.46 -19.60
CA GLU A 75 8.73 -2.56 -19.42
C GLU A 75 8.37 -1.09 -19.67
N ASP A 76 7.49 -0.79 -20.62
CA ASP A 76 7.06 0.59 -20.90
C ASP A 76 6.28 1.19 -19.72
N LEU A 77 5.44 0.39 -19.04
CA LEU A 77 4.79 0.79 -17.79
C LEU A 77 5.80 1.15 -16.71
N ILE A 78 6.84 0.31 -16.56
CA ILE A 78 7.90 0.54 -15.56
C ILE A 78 8.65 1.85 -15.89
N VAL A 79 9.01 2.08 -17.15
CA VAL A 79 9.72 3.29 -17.58
C VAL A 79 8.86 4.55 -17.36
N ARG A 80 7.56 4.52 -17.66
CA ARG A 80 6.67 5.66 -17.47
C ARG A 80 6.49 6.02 -15.99
N LEU A 81 6.33 5.02 -15.13
CA LEU A 81 6.27 5.27 -13.69
C LEU A 81 7.63 5.74 -13.13
N ALA A 82 8.73 5.26 -13.67
CA ALA A 82 10.07 5.77 -13.30
C ALA A 82 10.23 7.26 -13.66
N ALA A 83 9.64 7.74 -14.75
CA ALA A 83 9.63 9.16 -15.11
C ALA A 83 8.91 10.05 -14.08
N LEU A 84 7.97 9.49 -13.30
CA LEU A 84 7.31 10.14 -12.17
C LEU A 84 8.10 10.02 -10.84
N GLY A 85 9.30 9.43 -10.87
CA GLY A 85 10.16 9.22 -9.70
C GLY A 85 9.88 7.93 -8.92
N TYR A 86 9.13 6.98 -9.49
CA TYR A 86 8.92 5.69 -8.87
C TYR A 86 10.08 4.71 -9.15
N THR A 87 10.45 3.96 -8.13
CA THR A 87 11.37 2.82 -8.25
C THR A 87 10.57 1.53 -8.28
N TYR A 88 10.82 0.70 -9.29
CA TYR A 88 10.17 -0.61 -9.45
C TYR A 88 10.77 -1.66 -8.51
N PHE A 89 9.90 -2.51 -7.95
CA PHE A 89 10.25 -3.69 -7.16
C PHE A 89 9.38 -4.87 -7.59
N LEU A 90 10.01 -5.98 -7.94
CA LEU A 90 9.29 -7.24 -8.10
C LEU A 90 8.85 -7.75 -6.72
N VAL A 91 7.56 -8.02 -6.54
CA VAL A 91 7.06 -8.83 -5.43
C VAL A 91 6.97 -10.27 -5.92
N PRO A 92 7.83 -11.16 -5.41
CA PRO A 92 7.84 -12.56 -5.88
C PRO A 92 6.59 -13.30 -5.42
N LYS A 93 6.24 -14.35 -6.15
CA LYS A 93 5.19 -15.29 -5.75
C LYS A 93 5.44 -15.81 -4.33
N ARG A 94 4.37 -15.90 -3.55
CA ARG A 94 4.31 -16.52 -2.23
C ARG A 94 3.17 -17.54 -2.23
N ASP A 95 2.98 -18.24 -1.11
CA ASP A 95 2.04 -19.36 -1.00
C ASP A 95 0.64 -19.05 -1.54
N ASP A 96 0.12 -17.85 -1.28
CA ASP A 96 -1.26 -17.43 -1.59
C ASP A 96 -1.34 -16.23 -2.57
N ILE A 97 -0.20 -15.63 -2.95
CA ILE A 97 -0.15 -14.42 -3.80
C ILE A 97 0.78 -14.66 -4.98
N GLU A 98 0.24 -14.56 -6.20
CA GLU A 98 1.04 -14.56 -7.42
C GLU A 98 1.96 -13.33 -7.48
N ALA A 99 3.06 -13.45 -8.22
CA ALA A 99 4.00 -12.35 -8.40
C ALA A 99 3.31 -11.12 -9.00
N TYR A 100 3.69 -9.94 -8.53
CA TYR A 100 3.13 -8.69 -9.04
C TYR A 100 4.15 -7.55 -9.00
N MET A 101 3.81 -6.42 -9.63
CA MET A 101 4.66 -5.23 -9.69
C MET A 101 4.39 -4.32 -8.50
N SER A 102 5.44 -3.85 -7.86
CA SER A 102 5.35 -2.84 -6.81
C SER A 102 6.27 -1.66 -7.15
N PHE A 103 5.86 -0.45 -6.73
CA PHE A 103 6.67 0.74 -6.97
C PHE A 103 6.66 1.62 -5.73
N GLY A 104 7.81 2.27 -5.45
CA GLY A 104 7.97 3.17 -4.33
C GLY A 104 8.49 4.52 -4.76
N LYS A 105 7.95 5.60 -4.16
CA LYS A 105 8.38 6.99 -4.37
C LYS A 105 8.48 7.72 -3.05
N GLY A 106 9.41 8.67 -2.92
CA GLY A 106 9.60 9.48 -1.71
C GLY A 106 10.49 8.82 -0.65
N TYR A 107 11.03 7.63 -0.94
CA TYR A 107 12.00 6.97 -0.05
C TYR A 107 13.39 7.58 -0.22
N ASN A 108 13.94 8.14 0.86
CA ASN A 108 15.32 8.64 0.85
C ASN A 108 16.05 8.36 2.18
N LEU A 109 17.36 8.19 2.10
CA LEU A 109 18.22 7.96 3.27
C LEU A 109 18.70 9.28 3.92
N GLU A 110 18.45 10.42 3.28
CA GLU A 110 18.93 11.74 3.70
C GLU A 110 18.05 12.39 4.77
N GLY A 111 16.94 11.74 5.14
CA GLY A 111 16.00 12.22 6.16
C GLY A 111 15.10 13.37 5.69
N LYS A 112 15.03 13.64 4.39
CA LYS A 112 14.04 14.57 3.84
C LYS A 112 12.65 13.94 3.98
N HIS A 113 11.72 14.68 4.58
CA HIS A 113 10.34 14.25 4.76
C HIS A 113 9.54 14.49 3.48
N GLU A 114 9.73 13.63 2.48
CA GLU A 114 8.86 13.59 1.31
C GLU A 114 7.65 12.69 1.55
N GLN A 115 6.53 12.99 0.86
CA GLN A 115 5.39 12.08 0.89
C GLN A 115 5.77 10.74 0.27
N ILE A 116 5.57 9.68 1.01
CA ILE A 116 5.82 8.32 0.51
C ILE A 116 4.57 7.78 -0.18
N PHE A 117 4.77 7.29 -1.41
CA PHE A 117 3.77 6.56 -2.18
C PHE A 117 4.26 5.14 -2.43
N HIS A 118 3.33 4.20 -2.34
CA HIS A 118 3.58 2.79 -2.58
C HIS A 118 2.50 2.22 -3.51
N ILE A 119 2.89 1.84 -4.72
CA ILE A 119 1.98 1.24 -5.69
C ILE A 119 2.07 -0.28 -5.59
N HIS A 120 0.90 -0.92 -5.59
CA HIS A 120 0.69 -2.34 -5.85
C HIS A 120 -0.01 -2.44 -7.21
N MET A 121 0.64 -3.03 -8.21
CA MET A 121 0.09 -3.15 -9.57
C MET A 121 -0.01 -4.61 -9.96
N CYS A 122 -1.22 -5.08 -10.23
CA CYS A 122 -1.51 -6.49 -10.44
C CYS A 122 -2.74 -6.69 -11.33
N PRO A 123 -2.95 -7.89 -11.92
CA PRO A 123 -4.17 -8.23 -12.62
C PRO A 123 -5.33 -8.50 -11.64
N PRO A 124 -6.60 -8.52 -12.13
CA PRO A 124 -7.78 -8.79 -11.28
C PRO A 124 -7.74 -10.15 -10.58
N SER A 125 -7.05 -11.13 -11.15
CA SER A 125 -6.89 -12.48 -10.59
C SER A 125 -6.03 -12.53 -9.33
N ASN A 126 -5.20 -11.51 -9.10
CA ASN A 126 -4.27 -11.48 -7.96
C ASN A 126 -4.99 -11.13 -6.65
N LEU A 127 -4.74 -11.90 -5.58
CA LEU A 127 -5.35 -11.68 -4.27
C LEU A 127 -5.04 -10.31 -3.64
N THR A 128 -4.03 -9.60 -4.14
CA THR A 128 -3.71 -8.23 -3.73
C THR A 128 -4.89 -7.26 -3.92
N VAL A 129 -5.80 -7.56 -4.87
CA VAL A 129 -7.06 -6.81 -5.11
C VAL A 129 -7.97 -6.81 -3.88
N LYS A 130 -7.93 -7.82 -3.03
CA LYS A 130 -8.70 -7.90 -1.78
C LYS A 130 -8.39 -6.78 -0.78
N GLN A 131 -7.36 -6.00 -1.00
CA GLN A 131 -7.13 -4.77 -0.22
C GLN A 131 -8.31 -3.78 -0.32
N ILE A 132 -9.07 -3.81 -1.41
CA ILE A 132 -10.30 -3.00 -1.57
C ILE A 132 -11.38 -3.48 -0.62
N GLU A 133 -11.66 -4.79 -0.60
CA GLU A 133 -12.66 -5.40 0.30
C GLU A 133 -12.31 -5.12 1.78
N PHE A 134 -11.06 -5.32 2.15
CA PHE A 134 -10.56 -5.02 3.48
C PHE A 134 -10.77 -3.55 3.87
N ARG A 135 -10.40 -2.62 2.99
CA ARG A 135 -10.60 -1.18 3.18
C ARG A 135 -12.08 -0.85 3.37
N ASP A 136 -12.91 -1.32 2.46
CA ASP A 136 -14.34 -0.95 2.42
C ASP A 136 -15.09 -1.53 3.62
N TYR A 137 -14.73 -2.75 4.04
CA TYR A 137 -15.25 -3.33 5.28
C TYR A 137 -14.91 -2.48 6.50
N LEU A 138 -13.64 -2.06 6.65
CA LEU A 138 -13.24 -1.24 7.79
C LEU A 138 -13.83 0.18 7.75
N ARG A 139 -14.09 0.73 6.57
CA ARG A 139 -14.82 2.00 6.43
C ARG A 139 -16.27 1.89 6.87
N ALA A 140 -16.90 0.77 6.57
CA ALA A 140 -18.30 0.48 6.96
C ALA A 140 -18.43 0.09 8.45
N ASN A 141 -17.34 -0.39 9.07
CA ASN A 141 -17.32 -0.91 10.44
C ASN A 141 -16.29 -0.18 11.32
N PRO A 142 -16.59 1.03 11.83
CA PRO A 142 -15.65 1.85 12.60
C PRO A 142 -15.09 1.15 13.84
N GLU A 143 -15.85 0.29 14.50
CA GLU A 143 -15.39 -0.49 15.65
C GLU A 143 -14.26 -1.44 15.26
N GLN A 144 -14.40 -2.14 14.12
CA GLN A 144 -13.35 -3.02 13.59
C GLN A 144 -12.11 -2.20 13.16
N ALA A 145 -12.32 -1.01 12.59
CA ALA A 145 -11.23 -0.10 12.26
C ALA A 145 -10.43 0.32 13.53
N LYS A 146 -11.10 0.53 14.67
CA LYS A 146 -10.44 0.83 15.95
C LYS A 146 -9.68 -0.36 16.52
N ILE A 147 -10.19 -1.56 16.40
CA ILE A 147 -9.47 -2.79 16.76
C ILE A 147 -8.19 -2.91 15.92
N TYR A 148 -8.28 -2.67 14.61
CA TYR A 148 -7.14 -2.65 13.72
C TYR A 148 -6.11 -1.56 14.07
N GLU A 149 -6.57 -0.36 14.45
CA GLU A 149 -5.72 0.72 14.93
C GLU A 149 -4.93 0.28 16.16
N LYS A 150 -5.60 -0.30 17.17
CA LYS A 150 -4.97 -0.80 18.39
C LYS A 150 -3.94 -1.87 18.08
N LEU A 151 -4.28 -2.85 17.25
CA LEU A 151 -3.35 -3.89 16.81
C LEU A 151 -2.08 -3.29 16.19
N LYS A 152 -2.22 -2.28 15.30
CA LYS A 152 -1.06 -1.61 14.69
C LYS A 152 -0.21 -0.88 15.72
N MET A 153 -0.83 -0.21 16.68
CA MET A 153 -0.12 0.51 17.75
C MET A 153 0.67 -0.44 18.65
N ASP A 154 0.07 -1.55 19.06
CA ASP A 154 0.71 -2.55 19.90
C ASP A 154 1.85 -3.26 19.14
N SER A 155 1.62 -3.59 17.88
CA SER A 155 2.65 -4.16 16.99
C SER A 155 3.81 -3.20 16.74
N ALA A 156 3.55 -1.90 16.57
CA ALA A 156 4.59 -0.90 16.39
C ALA A 156 5.48 -0.76 17.63
N LYS A 157 4.93 -0.89 18.83
CA LYS A 157 5.69 -0.91 20.09
C LYS A 157 6.53 -2.18 20.22
N LYS A 158 5.93 -3.34 19.91
CA LYS A 158 6.56 -4.66 20.04
C LYS A 158 7.69 -4.87 19.05
N PHE A 159 7.52 -4.42 17.79
CA PHE A 159 8.42 -4.70 16.67
C PHE A 159 9.13 -3.44 16.14
N LYS A 160 9.56 -2.53 17.04
CA LYS A 160 10.14 -1.21 16.71
C LYS A 160 11.17 -1.23 15.58
N ASN A 161 12.00 -2.29 15.52
CA ASN A 161 13.12 -2.41 14.57
C ASN A 161 12.98 -3.66 13.68
N ASP A 162 11.78 -4.21 13.59
CA ASP A 162 11.49 -5.38 12.75
C ASP A 162 10.22 -5.14 11.93
N ARG A 163 10.41 -4.53 10.76
CA ARG A 163 9.33 -4.27 9.81
C ARG A 163 8.65 -5.57 9.35
N GLY A 164 9.40 -6.65 9.16
CA GLY A 164 8.85 -7.93 8.73
C GLY A 164 7.85 -8.46 9.75
N ALA A 165 8.27 -8.56 11.02
CA ALA A 165 7.41 -8.97 12.11
C ALA A 165 6.19 -8.04 12.30
N TYR A 166 6.38 -6.71 12.15
CA TYR A 166 5.29 -5.74 12.16
C TYR A 166 4.27 -5.98 11.03
N VAL A 167 4.72 -6.33 9.84
CA VAL A 167 3.80 -6.63 8.72
C VAL A 167 3.05 -7.93 8.98
N LEU A 168 3.76 -9.00 9.37
CA LEU A 168 3.18 -10.32 9.64
C LEU A 168 2.18 -10.32 10.80
N SER A 169 2.40 -9.48 11.83
CA SER A 169 1.52 -9.40 13.01
C SER A 169 0.07 -9.01 12.69
N LYS A 170 -0.20 -8.51 11.50
CA LYS A 170 -1.54 -8.09 11.05
C LYS A 170 -2.26 -9.14 10.21
N ASN A 171 -1.55 -10.17 9.74
CA ASN A 171 -2.10 -11.12 8.76
C ASN A 171 -3.37 -11.82 9.26
N GLU A 172 -3.37 -12.29 10.50
CA GLU A 172 -4.54 -12.96 11.09
C GLU A 172 -5.77 -12.05 11.08
N PHE A 173 -5.62 -10.82 11.53
CA PHE A 173 -6.71 -9.83 11.52
C PHE A 173 -7.20 -9.54 10.10
N VAL A 174 -6.28 -9.41 9.14
CA VAL A 174 -6.64 -9.19 7.72
C VAL A 174 -7.47 -10.36 7.20
N GLN A 175 -7.09 -11.60 7.47
CA GLN A 175 -7.83 -12.78 7.04
C GLN A 175 -9.23 -12.86 7.70
N GLN A 176 -9.33 -12.55 8.99
CA GLN A 176 -10.62 -12.48 9.69
C GLN A 176 -11.55 -11.44 9.07
N VAL A 177 -11.06 -10.23 8.78
CA VAL A 177 -11.85 -9.17 8.14
C VAL A 177 -12.28 -9.57 6.73
N LEU A 178 -11.40 -10.16 5.93
CA LEU A 178 -11.76 -10.62 4.58
C LEU A 178 -12.83 -11.72 4.60
N ALA A 179 -12.77 -12.62 5.58
CA ALA A 179 -13.81 -13.64 5.77
C ALA A 179 -15.18 -13.01 6.13
N LEU A 180 -15.19 -11.94 6.93
CA LEU A 180 -16.41 -11.20 7.27
C LEU A 180 -16.94 -10.36 6.09
N ALA A 181 -16.05 -9.81 5.27
CA ALA A 181 -16.43 -9.01 4.10
C ALA A 181 -17.04 -9.84 2.96
N SER A 182 -16.76 -11.14 2.92
CA SER A 182 -17.26 -12.06 1.88
C SER A 182 -18.65 -12.65 2.18
N ASN A 183 -19.20 -12.37 3.37
CA ASN A 183 -20.56 -12.80 3.80
C ASN A 183 -21.56 -11.65 3.67
#